data_fb3fdf64961a312f74dbc206b2aaf354
#
_entry.id   fb3fdf64961a312f74dbc206b2aaf354
#
_cell.length_a   1.000
_cell.length_b   1.000
_cell.length_c   1.000
_cell.angle_alpha   90.00
_cell.angle_beta   90.00
_cell.angle_gamma   90.00
#
_symmetry.space_group_name_H-M   'P 1'
#
loop_
_entity.id
_entity.type
_entity.pdbx_description
1 polymer ?
#
loop_
_entity_poly.entity_id
_entity_poly.type
_entity_poly.pdbx_seq_one_letter_code
_entity_poly.pdbx_strand_id
1 'polypeptide(L)'
;MLIAFDFGITNTDVVINQAGKNKFFTFPTDLINEKFITYILDSIKVDQSQITNIAVTGGKSSDLKDSYRNIPVTKINEIDAIGHGAIALYNINDRPFVVVSAGTGTACIYHKDGNFSHLGGISVGGGTLQGLANHLINTKNSTDIERLAKE
;
A
#
# COMPACT_ATOMS: atom_id res chain seq x y z
N MET A 1 1.60 16.57 -11.27
CA MET A 1 2.07 15.24 -10.82
C MET A 1 1.23 14.79 -9.64
N LEU A 2 0.74 13.54 -9.65
CA LEU A 2 0.03 12.93 -8.53
C LEU A 2 0.96 11.94 -7.84
N ILE A 3 0.93 11.90 -6.51
CA ILE A 3 1.65 10.91 -5.71
C ILE A 3 0.63 10.20 -4.82
N ALA A 4 0.73 8.86 -4.74
CA ALA A 4 -0.08 8.10 -3.81
C ALA A 4 0.81 7.30 -2.85
N PHE A 5 0.38 7.21 -1.59
CA PHE A 5 1.01 6.45 -0.53
C PHE A 5 0.03 5.39 -0.02
N ASP A 6 0.48 4.16 0.04
CA ASP A 6 -0.17 3.10 0.81
C ASP A 6 0.64 2.86 2.09
N PHE A 7 0.12 3.31 3.22
CA PHE A 7 0.77 3.18 4.53
C PHE A 7 0.44 1.83 5.16
N GLY A 8 1.13 0.80 4.70
CA GLY A 8 1.06 -0.52 5.33
C GLY A 8 1.77 -0.57 6.69
N ILE A 9 1.54 -1.63 7.45
CA ILE A 9 2.16 -1.83 8.78
C ILE A 9 3.67 -2.03 8.65
N THR A 10 4.11 -2.82 7.68
CA THR A 10 5.52 -3.18 7.48
C THR A 10 6.19 -2.26 6.48
N ASN A 11 5.53 -2.01 5.36
CA ASN A 11 6.05 -1.20 4.26
C ASN A 11 5.06 -0.10 3.88
N THR A 12 5.62 1.03 3.45
CA THR A 12 4.89 2.10 2.78
C THR A 12 5.23 2.05 1.31
N ASP A 13 4.22 1.77 0.48
CA ASP A 13 4.38 1.77 -0.97
C ASP A 13 3.96 3.12 -1.54
N VAL A 14 4.74 3.59 -2.52
CA VAL A 14 4.56 4.92 -3.12
C VAL A 14 4.51 4.79 -4.63
N VAL A 15 3.52 5.42 -5.23
CA VAL A 15 3.45 5.56 -6.68
C VAL A 15 3.43 7.02 -7.08
N ILE A 16 4.28 7.36 -8.05
CA ILE A 16 4.27 8.67 -8.71
C ILE A 16 3.65 8.50 -10.08
N ASN A 17 2.58 9.22 -10.37
CA ASN A 17 2.03 9.35 -11.70
C ASN A 17 2.40 10.71 -12.29
N GLN A 18 3.16 10.69 -13.37
CA GLN A 18 3.52 11.89 -14.13
C GLN A 18 3.33 11.63 -15.63
N ALA A 19 2.50 12.43 -16.26
CA ALA A 19 2.15 12.29 -17.68
C ALA A 19 1.72 10.86 -18.08
N GLY A 20 0.92 10.20 -17.24
CA GLY A 20 0.42 8.84 -17.47
C GLY A 20 1.44 7.73 -17.22
N LYS A 21 2.66 8.04 -16.76
CA LYS A 21 3.68 7.05 -16.40
C LYS A 21 3.75 6.89 -14.90
N ASN A 22 3.74 5.63 -14.44
CA ASN A 22 3.88 5.28 -13.04
C ASN A 22 5.32 4.89 -12.71
N LYS A 23 5.80 5.39 -11.55
CA LYS A 23 7.04 4.91 -10.90
C LYS A 23 6.67 4.44 -9.51
N PHE A 24 7.21 3.30 -9.09
CA PHE A 24 6.90 2.64 -7.83
C PHE A 24 8.13 2.63 -6.94
N PHE A 25 7.90 2.84 -5.63
CA PHE A 25 8.92 2.81 -4.59
C PHE A 25 8.34 2.15 -3.35
N THR A 26 9.19 1.49 -2.56
CA THR A 26 8.81 0.87 -1.29
C THR A 26 9.80 1.32 -0.22
N PHE A 27 9.27 1.69 0.94
CA PHE A 27 10.04 2.09 2.12
C PHE A 27 9.58 1.29 3.33
N PRO A 28 10.46 0.95 4.28
CA PRO A 28 10.01 0.50 5.60
C PRO A 28 9.09 1.55 6.22
N THR A 29 7.95 1.12 6.76
CA THR A 29 7.03 2.06 7.42
C THR A 29 7.62 2.55 8.74
N ASP A 30 7.57 3.86 8.94
CA ASP A 30 7.87 4.55 10.18
C ASP A 30 6.61 5.26 10.70
N LEU A 31 6.76 6.11 11.71
CA LEU A 31 5.66 6.91 12.25
C LEU A 31 5.03 7.79 11.15
N ILE A 32 3.77 7.51 10.82
CA ILE A 32 3.05 8.18 9.73
C ILE A 32 2.71 9.60 10.14
N ASN A 33 3.43 10.56 9.58
CA ASN A 33 3.29 11.99 9.80
C ASN A 33 3.93 12.79 8.65
N GLU A 34 3.83 14.12 8.71
CA GLU A 34 4.41 15.01 7.69
C GLU A 34 5.94 14.83 7.51
N LYS A 35 6.67 14.48 8.56
CA LYS A 35 8.14 14.28 8.49
C LYS A 35 8.48 13.03 7.67
N PHE A 36 7.68 11.96 7.84
CA PHE A 36 7.87 10.73 7.08
C PHE A 36 7.54 10.92 5.60
N ILE A 37 6.46 11.65 5.29
CA ILE A 37 6.16 12.05 3.90
C ILE A 37 7.32 12.85 3.31
N THR A 38 7.85 13.85 4.05
CA THR A 38 8.99 14.66 3.62
C THR A 38 10.21 13.78 3.34
N TYR A 39 10.56 12.88 4.27
CA TYR A 39 11.68 11.94 4.12
C TYR A 39 11.57 11.11 2.84
N ILE A 40 10.38 10.57 2.55
CA ILE A 40 10.13 9.78 1.34
C ILE A 40 10.31 10.65 0.09
N LEU A 41 9.65 11.81 0.03
CA LEU A 41 9.73 12.70 -1.12
C LEU A 41 11.16 13.17 -1.42
N ASP A 42 11.94 13.47 -0.40
CA ASP A 42 13.34 13.86 -0.52
C ASP A 42 14.21 12.68 -1.00
N SER A 43 13.94 11.47 -0.47
CA SER A 43 14.67 10.24 -0.85
C SER A 43 14.50 9.89 -2.33
N ILE A 44 13.30 10.08 -2.86
CA ILE A 44 13.00 9.83 -4.29
C ILE A 44 13.28 11.04 -5.18
N LYS A 45 13.79 12.14 -4.60
CA LYS A 45 14.19 13.38 -5.29
C LYS A 45 13.08 13.99 -6.15
N VAL A 46 11.86 14.02 -5.60
CA VAL A 46 10.71 14.63 -6.27
C VAL A 46 10.77 16.15 -6.15
N ASP A 47 10.57 16.83 -7.27
CA ASP A 47 10.30 18.27 -7.25
C ASP A 47 8.90 18.52 -6.68
N GLN A 48 8.86 18.89 -5.40
CA GLN A 48 7.61 19.08 -4.66
C GLN A 48 6.72 20.18 -5.26
N SER A 49 7.30 21.14 -6.01
CA SER A 49 6.53 22.20 -6.67
C SER A 49 5.62 21.69 -7.79
N GLN A 50 5.90 20.50 -8.32
CA GLN A 50 5.10 19.87 -9.37
C GLN A 50 3.99 18.97 -8.84
N ILE A 51 3.93 18.75 -7.53
CA ILE A 51 2.89 17.90 -6.92
C ILE A 51 1.57 18.69 -6.89
N THR A 52 0.55 18.16 -7.54
CA THR A 52 -0.78 18.77 -7.58
C THR A 52 -1.75 18.15 -6.59
N ASN A 53 -1.55 16.87 -6.23
CA ASN A 53 -2.35 16.15 -5.25
C ASN A 53 -1.54 14.99 -4.66
N ILE A 54 -1.83 14.66 -3.39
CA ILE A 54 -1.34 13.47 -2.71
C ILE A 54 -2.55 12.62 -2.35
N ALA A 55 -2.57 11.37 -2.79
CA ALA A 55 -3.55 10.38 -2.32
C ALA A 55 -2.93 9.51 -1.22
N VAL A 56 -3.70 9.15 -0.21
CA VAL A 56 -3.23 8.31 0.89
C VAL A 56 -4.22 7.21 1.21
N THR A 57 -3.72 6.01 1.49
CA THR A 57 -4.49 4.87 1.98
C THR A 57 -3.69 4.12 3.04
N GLY A 58 -4.27 3.04 3.60
CA GLY A 58 -3.66 2.23 4.65
C GLY A 58 -4.06 2.66 6.06
N GLY A 59 -3.79 1.79 7.03
CA GLY A 59 -4.44 1.77 8.34
C GLY A 59 -4.30 3.01 9.25
N LYS A 60 -3.34 3.91 9.01
CA LYS A 60 -3.16 5.16 9.79
C LYS A 60 -3.19 6.41 8.93
N SER A 61 -3.58 6.30 7.67
CA SER A 61 -3.69 7.45 6.77
C SER A 61 -4.78 8.44 7.21
N SER A 62 -5.79 7.98 7.96
CA SER A 62 -6.85 8.82 8.53
C SER A 62 -6.34 9.92 9.44
N ASP A 63 -5.21 9.71 10.14
CA ASP A 63 -4.65 10.66 11.11
C ASP A 63 -3.89 11.82 10.44
N LEU A 64 -3.58 11.70 9.15
CA LEU A 64 -2.96 12.75 8.38
C LEU A 64 -3.92 13.93 8.18
N LYS A 65 -3.37 15.14 8.08
CA LYS A 65 -4.15 16.33 7.70
C LYS A 65 -4.60 16.24 6.24
N ASP A 66 -5.63 17.00 5.91
CA ASP A 66 -6.18 17.06 4.53
C ASP A 66 -5.31 17.93 3.60
N SER A 67 -4.14 18.36 4.07
CA SER A 67 -3.14 19.06 3.28
C SER A 67 -1.73 18.80 3.79
N TYR A 68 -0.77 18.75 2.86
CA TYR A 68 0.66 18.69 3.12
C TYR A 68 1.34 19.87 2.41
N ARG A 69 1.88 20.85 3.14
CA ARG A 69 2.53 22.04 2.57
C ARG A 69 1.70 22.73 1.48
N ASN A 70 0.40 22.94 1.72
CA ASN A 70 -0.59 23.46 0.78
C ASN A 70 -0.95 22.54 -0.40
N ILE A 71 -0.44 21.33 -0.46
CA ILE A 71 -0.84 20.33 -1.44
C ILE A 71 -2.04 19.57 -0.85
N PRO A 72 -3.16 19.44 -1.59
CA PRO A 72 -4.32 18.66 -1.13
C PRO A 72 -3.96 17.20 -0.86
N VAL A 73 -4.47 16.63 0.24
CA VAL A 73 -4.36 15.22 0.59
C VAL A 73 -5.72 14.58 0.50
N THR A 74 -5.88 13.62 -0.39
CA THR A 74 -7.11 12.84 -0.59
C THR A 74 -6.96 11.48 0.11
N LYS A 75 -7.82 11.21 1.08
CA LYS A 75 -7.83 9.92 1.80
C LYS A 75 -8.72 8.94 1.05
N ILE A 76 -8.17 7.78 0.72
CA ILE A 76 -8.85 6.70 0.00
C ILE A 76 -9.04 5.53 0.95
N ASN A 77 -10.25 4.98 0.99
CA ASN A 77 -10.52 3.76 1.74
C ASN A 77 -9.64 2.61 1.22
N GLU A 78 -9.07 1.82 2.12
CA GLU A 78 -8.14 0.74 1.77
C GLU A 78 -8.81 -0.33 0.89
N ILE A 79 -10.07 -0.66 1.14
CA ILE A 79 -10.83 -1.64 0.34
C ILE A 79 -10.99 -1.15 -1.09
N ASP A 80 -11.35 0.14 -1.26
CA ASP A 80 -11.49 0.76 -2.58
C ASP A 80 -10.15 0.84 -3.30
N ALA A 81 -9.07 1.18 -2.58
CA ALA A 81 -7.73 1.26 -3.14
C ALA A 81 -7.26 -0.10 -3.67
N ILE A 82 -7.43 -1.17 -2.90
CA ILE A 82 -7.08 -2.54 -3.31
C ILE A 82 -7.95 -2.98 -4.50
N GLY A 83 -9.25 -2.73 -4.45
CA GLY A 83 -10.18 -3.10 -5.51
C GLY A 83 -9.89 -2.40 -6.83
N HIS A 84 -9.73 -1.08 -6.81
CA HIS A 84 -9.36 -0.30 -8.00
C HIS A 84 -7.95 -0.64 -8.50
N GLY A 85 -7.02 -0.93 -7.60
CA GLY A 85 -5.69 -1.42 -7.94
C GLY A 85 -5.73 -2.72 -8.75
N ALA A 86 -6.57 -3.68 -8.33
CA ALA A 86 -6.78 -4.93 -9.06
C ALA A 86 -7.39 -4.69 -10.45
N ILE A 87 -8.40 -3.82 -10.57
CA ILE A 87 -8.97 -3.43 -11.87
C ILE A 87 -7.88 -2.86 -12.78
N ALA A 88 -7.06 -1.93 -12.27
CA ALA A 88 -6.02 -1.27 -13.05
C ALA A 88 -4.91 -2.23 -13.50
N LEU A 89 -4.54 -3.22 -12.67
CA LEU A 89 -3.48 -4.17 -12.97
C LEU A 89 -3.92 -5.27 -13.95
N TYR A 90 -5.16 -5.75 -13.82
CA TYR A 90 -5.65 -6.93 -14.53
C TYR A 90 -6.70 -6.61 -15.59
N ASN A 91 -7.14 -5.35 -15.70
CA ASN A 91 -8.21 -4.90 -16.61
C ASN A 91 -9.49 -5.73 -16.47
N ILE A 92 -9.93 -5.96 -15.24
CA ILE A 92 -11.07 -6.84 -14.88
C ILE A 92 -12.22 -6.04 -14.27
N ASN A 93 -12.93 -5.26 -15.05
CA ASN A 93 -14.08 -4.48 -14.56
C ASN A 93 -15.44 -4.96 -15.07
N ASP A 94 -15.47 -5.94 -15.97
CA ASP A 94 -16.65 -6.43 -16.71
C ASP A 94 -17.40 -7.58 -16.02
N ARG A 95 -16.88 -8.08 -14.89
CA ARG A 95 -17.44 -9.22 -14.15
C ARG A 95 -17.16 -9.14 -12.65
N PRO A 96 -17.96 -9.84 -11.82
CA PRO A 96 -17.65 -10.00 -10.41
C PRO A 96 -16.32 -10.74 -10.21
N PHE A 97 -15.53 -10.30 -9.20
CA PHE A 97 -14.27 -10.94 -8.83
C PHE A 97 -13.98 -10.80 -7.35
N VAL A 98 -13.04 -11.58 -6.86
CA VAL A 98 -12.46 -11.47 -5.52
C VAL A 98 -10.98 -11.12 -5.64
N VAL A 99 -10.56 -10.14 -4.86
CA VAL A 99 -9.13 -9.83 -4.65
C VAL A 99 -8.71 -10.37 -3.30
N VAL A 100 -7.59 -11.09 -3.27
CA VAL A 100 -6.92 -11.48 -2.04
C VAL A 100 -5.64 -10.67 -1.93
N SER A 101 -5.59 -9.76 -0.95
CA SER A 101 -4.43 -8.93 -0.66
C SER A 101 -3.70 -9.51 0.55
N ALA A 102 -2.49 -10.03 0.35
CA ALA A 102 -1.65 -10.63 1.37
C ALA A 102 -0.45 -9.73 1.69
N GLY A 103 -0.68 -8.72 2.52
CA GLY A 103 0.33 -7.81 3.06
C GLY A 103 0.91 -8.33 4.39
N THR A 104 0.82 -7.55 5.48
CA THR A 104 1.14 -8.03 6.84
C THR A 104 0.11 -9.06 7.29
N GLY A 105 -1.17 -8.77 7.11
CA GLY A 105 -2.28 -9.70 7.17
C GLY A 105 -2.79 -10.06 5.78
N THR A 106 -3.94 -10.72 5.70
CA THR A 106 -4.62 -11.06 4.44
C THR A 106 -6.04 -10.52 4.49
N ALA A 107 -6.45 -9.80 3.43
CA ALA A 107 -7.81 -9.31 3.25
C ALA A 107 -8.41 -9.87 1.96
N CYS A 108 -9.70 -10.22 1.99
CA CYS A 108 -10.49 -10.65 0.84
C CYS A 108 -11.53 -9.59 0.51
N ILE A 109 -11.50 -9.07 -0.71
CA ILE A 109 -12.36 -7.99 -1.18
C ILE A 109 -13.15 -8.50 -2.39
N TYR A 110 -14.47 -8.35 -2.33
CA TYR A 110 -15.37 -8.71 -3.42
C TYR A 110 -15.78 -7.48 -4.21
N HIS A 111 -15.72 -7.60 -5.53
CA HIS A 111 -16.23 -6.60 -6.48
C HIS A 111 -17.46 -7.13 -7.20
N LYS A 112 -18.51 -6.32 -7.24
CA LYS A 112 -19.69 -6.54 -8.06
C LYS A 112 -20.38 -5.21 -8.34
N ASP A 113 -20.81 -5.03 -9.59
CA ASP A 113 -21.61 -3.87 -10.04
C ASP A 113 -20.99 -2.51 -9.62
N GLY A 114 -19.66 -2.39 -9.75
CA GLY A 114 -18.90 -1.18 -9.42
C GLY A 114 -18.66 -0.95 -7.93
N ASN A 115 -19.09 -1.85 -7.05
CA ASN A 115 -18.96 -1.72 -5.60
C ASN A 115 -17.95 -2.74 -5.06
N PHE A 116 -17.18 -2.30 -4.05
CA PHE A 116 -16.29 -3.16 -3.29
C PHE A 116 -16.85 -3.45 -1.91
N SER A 117 -16.69 -4.68 -1.45
CA SER A 117 -17.06 -5.09 -0.09
C SER A 117 -15.99 -5.99 0.53
N HIS A 118 -15.73 -5.79 1.81
CA HIS A 118 -14.82 -6.63 2.57
C HIS A 118 -15.52 -7.94 2.93
N LEU A 119 -15.08 -9.07 2.35
CA LEU A 119 -15.60 -10.40 2.68
C LEU A 119 -15.07 -10.93 4.01
N GLY A 120 -13.88 -10.50 4.40
CA GLY A 120 -13.20 -10.97 5.60
C GLY A 120 -11.69 -10.98 5.38
N GLY A 121 -10.98 -11.49 6.38
CA GLY A 121 -9.53 -11.58 6.35
C GLY A 121 -9.00 -12.26 7.61
N ILE A 122 -7.69 -12.42 7.64
CA ILE A 122 -6.98 -12.95 8.82
C ILE A 122 -5.74 -12.08 9.09
N SER A 123 -5.29 -12.07 10.34
CA SER A 123 -4.08 -11.32 10.72
C SER A 123 -2.77 -11.96 10.25
N VAL A 124 -2.84 -13.06 9.51
CA VAL A 124 -1.68 -13.76 8.96
C VAL A 124 -1.54 -13.44 7.49
N GLY A 125 -0.38 -12.91 7.14
CA GLY A 125 0.05 -12.62 5.78
C GLY A 125 1.57 -12.72 5.69
N GLY A 126 2.16 -12.28 4.59
CA GLY A 126 3.61 -12.34 4.37
C GLY A 126 4.41 -11.65 5.46
N GLY A 127 4.00 -10.45 5.89
CA GLY A 127 4.69 -9.71 6.96
C GLY A 127 4.60 -10.41 8.32
N THR A 128 3.46 -11.02 8.64
CA THR A 128 3.31 -11.83 9.86
C THR A 128 4.25 -13.05 9.84
N LEU A 129 4.34 -13.74 8.69
CA LEU A 129 5.24 -14.88 8.52
C LEU A 129 6.70 -14.46 8.66
N GLN A 130 7.11 -13.34 8.07
CA GLN A 130 8.46 -12.79 8.24
C GLN A 130 8.76 -12.42 9.69
N GLY A 131 7.79 -11.83 10.39
CA GLY A 131 7.91 -11.51 11.82
C GLY A 131 8.11 -12.76 12.68
N LEU A 132 7.31 -13.79 12.47
CA LEU A 132 7.42 -15.08 13.15
C LEU A 132 8.75 -15.77 12.83
N ALA A 133 9.16 -15.83 11.58
CA ALA A 133 10.43 -16.43 11.17
C ALA A 133 11.62 -15.69 11.79
N ASN A 134 11.58 -14.36 11.85
CA ASN A 134 12.61 -13.59 12.54
C ASN A 134 12.70 -13.97 14.03
N HIS A 135 11.55 -14.15 14.68
CA HIS A 135 11.52 -14.46 16.10
C HIS A 135 11.91 -15.91 16.42
N LEU A 136 11.48 -16.86 15.58
CA LEU A 136 11.66 -18.30 15.84
C LEU A 136 12.97 -18.86 15.27
N ILE A 137 13.41 -18.38 14.12
CA ILE A 137 14.57 -18.91 13.38
C ILE A 137 15.57 -17.83 12.94
N ASN A 138 15.43 -16.61 13.46
CA ASN A 138 16.35 -15.47 13.26
C ASN A 138 16.59 -15.13 11.79
N THR A 139 15.57 -15.24 10.92
CA THR A 139 15.62 -14.80 9.52
C THR A 139 14.42 -13.93 9.16
N LYS A 140 14.69 -12.85 8.37
CA LYS A 140 13.67 -12.03 7.71
C LYS A 140 13.68 -12.21 6.19
N ASN A 141 14.58 -13.04 5.69
CA ASN A 141 14.75 -13.25 4.26
C ASN A 141 13.61 -14.13 3.72
N SER A 142 12.77 -13.57 2.85
CA SER A 142 11.62 -14.29 2.28
C SER A 142 12.03 -15.52 1.49
N THR A 143 13.18 -15.49 0.79
CA THR A 143 13.70 -16.63 0.05
C THR A 143 14.10 -17.77 0.97
N ASP A 144 14.75 -17.47 2.11
CA ASP A 144 15.09 -18.49 3.11
C ASP A 144 13.86 -19.09 3.74
N ILE A 145 12.84 -18.25 4.05
CA ILE A 145 11.56 -18.69 4.61
C ILE A 145 10.86 -19.64 3.61
N GLU A 146 10.81 -19.25 2.33
CA GLU A 146 10.21 -20.08 1.28
C GLU A 146 10.96 -21.42 1.10
N ARG A 147 12.29 -21.39 1.12
CA ARG A 147 13.10 -22.61 1.02
C ARG A 147 12.82 -23.56 2.19
N LEU A 148 12.85 -23.04 3.42
CA LEU A 148 12.61 -23.84 4.64
C LEU A 148 11.18 -24.38 4.71
N ALA A 149 10.20 -23.70 4.12
CA ALA A 149 8.82 -24.19 4.07
C ALA A 149 8.60 -25.35 3.07
N LYS A 150 9.57 -25.59 2.18
CA LYS A 150 9.54 -26.69 1.18
C LYS A 150 10.30 -27.95 1.61
N GLU A 151 11.09 -27.88 2.67
CA GLU A 151 11.80 -28.98 3.30
C GLU A 151 10.94 -29.68 4.37
#